data_6302813f3c1f952444ab39d67d12a18a
#
_entry.id   6302813f3c1f952444ab39d67d12a18a
#
_cell.length_a   1.000
_cell.length_b   1.000
_cell.length_c   1.000
_cell.angle_alpha   90.00
_cell.angle_beta   90.00
_cell.angle_gamma   90.00
#
_symmetry.space_group_name_H-M   'P 1'
#
loop_
_entity.id
_entity.type
_entity.pdbx_description
1 polymer ?
#
loop_
_entity_poly.entity_id
_entity_poly.type
_entity_poly.pdbx_seq_one_letter_code
_entity_poly.pdbx_strand_id
1 'polypeptide(L)'
;MFFFSVYEETGHGASYLPAGLSELLAVDMGCVGDDLSCTEYDVSICAKDSHGPYDYEMVSRLVHLAQERNLDYAVDIYPRYGSDVGAAWSAGNDVKGALIGPGVHASHGM
;
A
#
# COMPACT_ATOMS: atom_id res chain seq x y z
N MET A 1 -8.45 -13.01 -5.11
CA MET A 1 -9.76 -12.30 -5.06
C MET A 1 -9.53 -10.81 -5.16
N PHE A 2 -10.30 -10.15 -5.98
CA PHE A 2 -10.30 -8.68 -6.06
C PHE A 2 -11.42 -8.12 -5.19
N PHE A 3 -11.10 -7.07 -4.45
CA PHE A 3 -12.03 -6.41 -3.56
C PHE A 3 -11.98 -4.90 -3.81
N PHE A 4 -13.11 -4.34 -4.23
CA PHE A 4 -13.24 -2.89 -4.44
C PHE A 4 -13.91 -2.29 -3.21
N SER A 5 -13.13 -1.57 -2.41
CA SER A 5 -13.65 -1.00 -1.17
C SER A 5 -14.45 0.27 -1.42
N VAL A 6 -15.42 0.49 -0.56
CA VAL A 6 -16.15 1.76 -0.45
C VAL A 6 -15.73 2.38 0.88
N TYR A 7 -15.77 3.68 1.04
CA TYR A 7 -15.37 4.38 2.27
C TYR A 7 -13.87 4.33 2.59
N GLU A 8 -13.00 4.08 1.60
CA GLU A 8 -11.55 4.08 1.82
C GLU A 8 -11.09 5.44 2.33
N GLU A 9 -11.53 6.52 1.71
CA GLU A 9 -11.14 7.89 2.05
C GLU A 9 -11.59 8.32 3.46
N THR A 10 -12.54 7.61 4.04
CA THR A 10 -12.99 7.85 5.41
C THR A 10 -12.40 6.87 6.41
N GLY A 11 -11.46 6.01 5.97
CA GLY A 11 -10.76 5.06 6.82
C GLY A 11 -11.55 3.81 7.18
N HIS A 12 -12.58 3.46 6.44
CA HIS A 12 -13.46 2.31 6.74
C HIS A 12 -13.51 1.24 5.66
N GLY A 13 -12.78 1.43 4.55
CA GLY A 13 -12.95 0.62 3.35
C GLY A 13 -12.76 -0.88 3.55
N ALA A 14 -11.82 -1.28 4.37
CA ALA A 14 -11.53 -2.70 4.64
C ALA A 14 -11.80 -3.09 6.10
N SER A 15 -12.72 -2.40 6.77
CA SER A 15 -13.10 -2.74 8.14
C SER A 15 -13.79 -4.11 8.22
N TYR A 16 -14.45 -4.53 7.15
CA TYR A 16 -15.00 -5.88 7.03
C TYR A 16 -14.37 -6.58 5.83
N LEU A 17 -13.77 -7.73 6.07
CA LEU A 17 -13.17 -8.56 5.04
C LEU A 17 -13.80 -9.95 5.06
N PRO A 18 -13.88 -10.64 3.90
CA PRO A 18 -14.29 -12.04 3.86
C PRO A 18 -13.39 -12.90 4.75
N ALA A 19 -13.98 -13.94 5.36
CA ALA A 19 -13.24 -14.88 6.19
C ALA A 19 -12.22 -15.66 5.36
N GLY A 20 -11.14 -16.10 6.00
CA GLY A 20 -10.12 -16.95 5.38
C GLY A 20 -9.02 -16.22 4.63
N LEU A 21 -8.98 -14.90 4.66
CA LEU A 21 -7.89 -14.13 4.07
C LEU A 21 -6.68 -14.12 5.00
N SER A 22 -5.51 -14.41 4.44
CA SER A 22 -4.23 -14.34 5.17
C SER A 22 -3.35 -13.18 4.73
N GLU A 23 -3.53 -12.70 3.50
CA GLU A 23 -2.76 -11.60 2.92
C GLU A 23 -3.68 -10.60 2.23
N LEU A 24 -3.36 -9.31 2.38
CA LEU A 24 -4.09 -8.22 1.74
C LEU A 24 -3.09 -7.29 1.06
N LEU A 25 -3.22 -7.17 -0.26
CA LEU A 25 -2.44 -6.22 -1.04
C LEU A 25 -3.35 -5.06 -1.43
N ALA A 26 -3.05 -3.87 -0.91
CA ALA A 26 -3.74 -2.66 -1.33
C ALA A 26 -3.04 -2.07 -2.56
N VAL A 27 -3.84 -1.61 -3.51
CA VAL A 27 -3.36 -0.87 -4.68
C VAL A 27 -3.94 0.53 -4.58
N ASP A 28 -3.05 1.49 -4.36
CA ASP A 28 -3.42 2.88 -4.14
C ASP A 28 -2.37 3.78 -4.79
N MET A 29 -2.44 5.07 -4.55
CA MET A 29 -1.45 6.00 -5.08
C MET A 29 -0.16 5.94 -4.27
N GLY A 30 0.99 5.95 -4.97
CA GLY A 30 2.28 6.21 -4.36
C GLY A 30 2.55 7.71 -4.32
N CYS A 31 3.12 8.21 -3.24
CA CYS A 31 3.45 9.63 -3.12
C CYS A 31 4.78 9.94 -3.80
N VAL A 32 4.84 11.10 -4.44
CA VAL A 32 6.06 11.66 -5.01
C VAL A 32 6.34 12.97 -4.30
N GLY A 33 7.58 13.17 -3.84
CA GLY A 33 7.98 14.37 -3.14
C GLY A 33 9.47 14.37 -2.81
N ASP A 34 9.96 15.50 -2.28
CA ASP A 34 11.40 15.71 -2.06
C ASP A 34 12.00 14.71 -1.05
N ASP A 35 11.20 14.27 -0.07
CA ASP A 35 11.65 13.32 0.96
C ASP A 35 11.39 11.86 0.60
N LEU A 36 10.94 11.59 -0.64
CA LEU A 36 10.58 10.25 -1.10
C LEU A 36 11.39 9.87 -2.33
N SER A 37 11.67 8.57 -2.46
CA SER A 37 12.45 8.04 -3.59
C SER A 37 11.60 7.84 -4.85
N CYS A 38 10.28 7.69 -4.67
CA CYS A 38 9.38 7.37 -5.76
C CYS A 38 9.23 8.54 -6.73
N THR A 39 9.25 8.23 -8.01
CA THR A 39 8.89 9.18 -9.09
C THR A 39 7.62 8.70 -9.78
N GLU A 40 7.08 9.53 -10.67
CA GLU A 40 5.89 9.17 -11.44
C GLU A 40 6.13 8.04 -12.44
N TYR A 41 7.38 7.64 -12.63
CA TYR A 41 7.77 6.53 -13.53
C TYR A 41 8.01 5.22 -12.76
N ASP A 42 7.90 5.24 -11.44
CA ASP A 42 8.18 4.09 -10.60
C ASP A 42 6.92 3.40 -10.12
N VAL A 43 7.03 2.09 -9.86
CA VAL A 43 6.08 1.41 -8.99
C VAL A 43 6.44 1.76 -7.55
N SER A 44 5.54 2.34 -6.82
CA SER A 44 5.71 2.62 -5.41
C SER A 44 5.43 1.37 -4.60
N ILE A 45 6.38 0.98 -3.75
CA ILE A 45 6.21 -0.11 -2.78
C ILE A 45 6.36 0.51 -1.40
N CYS A 46 5.31 0.50 -0.61
CA CYS A 46 5.32 1.11 0.71
C CYS A 46 5.86 0.14 1.75
N ALA A 47 6.89 0.54 2.48
CA ALA A 47 7.43 -0.26 3.57
C ALA A 47 6.72 -0.01 4.89
N LYS A 48 6.19 1.19 5.08
CA LYS A 48 5.50 1.60 6.31
C LYS A 48 4.63 2.82 6.02
N ASP A 49 3.45 2.86 6.60
CA ASP A 49 2.59 4.04 6.54
C ASP A 49 2.18 4.51 7.95
N SER A 50 1.17 5.38 8.04
CA SER A 50 0.73 5.94 9.31
C SER A 50 0.17 4.89 10.30
N HIS A 51 -0.23 3.71 9.83
CA HIS A 51 -0.74 2.62 10.65
C HIS A 51 0.35 1.65 11.10
N GLY A 52 1.54 1.69 10.50
CA GLY A 52 2.66 0.85 10.89
C GLY A 52 3.36 0.17 9.71
N PRO A 53 4.31 -0.73 10.02
CA PRO A 53 5.07 -1.41 8.97
C PRO A 53 4.23 -2.47 8.28
N TYR A 54 4.48 -2.63 6.97
CA TYR A 54 3.91 -3.71 6.18
C TYR A 54 4.70 -5.01 6.36
N ASP A 55 4.11 -6.11 5.93
CA ASP A 55 4.73 -7.42 6.09
C ASP A 55 6.03 -7.52 5.28
N TYR A 56 7.12 -7.89 5.95
CA TYR A 56 8.45 -7.94 5.35
C TYR A 56 8.53 -8.92 4.17
N GLU A 57 7.92 -10.10 4.31
CA GLU A 57 7.94 -11.10 3.24
C GLU A 57 7.16 -10.64 2.01
N MET A 58 6.01 -10.01 2.21
CA MET A 58 5.22 -9.46 1.11
C MET A 58 5.96 -8.34 0.40
N VAL A 59 6.54 -7.41 1.14
CA VAL A 59 7.35 -6.31 0.57
C VAL A 59 8.54 -6.89 -0.21
N SER A 60 9.24 -7.86 0.35
CA SER A 60 10.38 -8.50 -0.32
C SER A 60 9.97 -9.20 -1.61
N ARG A 61 8.85 -9.91 -1.62
CA ARG A 61 8.33 -10.54 -2.85
C ARG A 61 7.98 -9.51 -3.92
N LEU A 62 7.42 -8.38 -3.54
CA LEU A 62 7.10 -7.31 -4.49
C LEU A 62 8.37 -6.71 -5.10
N VAL A 63 9.40 -6.47 -4.30
CA VAL A 63 10.70 -6.01 -4.78
C VAL A 63 11.31 -7.02 -5.77
N HIS A 64 11.30 -8.31 -5.43
CA HIS A 64 11.79 -9.35 -6.31
C HIS A 64 11.04 -9.39 -7.64
N LEU A 65 9.72 -9.29 -7.61
CA LEU A 65 8.91 -9.27 -8.83
C LEU A 65 9.24 -8.06 -9.71
N ALA A 66 9.43 -6.90 -9.12
CA ALA A 66 9.82 -5.71 -9.87
C ALA A 66 11.19 -5.89 -10.53
N GLN A 67 12.15 -6.47 -9.82
CA GLN A 67 13.49 -6.77 -10.36
C GLN A 67 13.44 -7.79 -11.49
N GLU A 68 12.71 -8.89 -11.32
CA GLU A 68 12.58 -9.93 -12.35
C GLU A 68 11.94 -9.43 -13.63
N ARG A 69 11.02 -8.47 -13.52
CA ARG A 69 10.30 -7.91 -14.66
C ARG A 69 10.93 -6.62 -15.20
N ASN A 70 12.09 -6.24 -14.69
CA ASN A 70 12.80 -5.01 -15.08
C ASN A 70 11.93 -3.76 -14.95
N LEU A 71 11.12 -3.68 -13.91
CA LEU A 71 10.32 -2.51 -13.59
C LEU A 71 11.11 -1.54 -12.74
N ASP A 72 10.95 -0.25 -13.00
CA ASP A 72 11.46 0.77 -12.11
C ASP A 72 10.57 0.80 -10.86
N TYR A 73 11.18 0.81 -9.69
CA TYR A 73 10.44 0.80 -8.43
C TYR A 73 11.15 1.65 -7.38
N ALA A 74 10.39 2.08 -6.39
CA ALA A 74 10.93 2.75 -5.21
C ALA A 74 10.24 2.21 -3.96
N VAL A 75 11.01 2.06 -2.87
CA VAL A 75 10.50 1.64 -1.57
C VAL A 75 10.55 2.84 -0.64
N ASP A 76 9.40 3.27 -0.15
CA ASP A 76 9.28 4.47 0.66
C ASP A 76 8.44 4.25 1.93
N ILE A 77 8.48 5.23 2.81
CA ILE A 77 7.70 5.30 4.04
C ILE A 77 6.76 6.51 3.93
N TYR A 78 5.49 6.30 4.24
CA TYR A 78 4.47 7.34 4.18
C TYR A 78 3.94 7.65 5.59
N PRO A 79 4.53 8.60 6.32
CA PRO A 79 4.17 8.83 7.72
C PRO A 79 2.79 9.46 7.92
N ARG A 80 2.20 10.06 6.88
CA ARG A 80 0.95 10.81 6.97
C ARG A 80 -0.22 10.19 6.22
N TYR A 81 -0.01 9.04 5.59
CA TYR A 81 -1.01 8.37 4.77
C TYR A 81 -1.24 6.95 5.27
N GLY A 82 -2.43 6.46 5.06
CA GLY A 82 -2.79 5.08 5.34
C GLY A 82 -3.43 4.43 4.12
N SER A 83 -3.85 3.18 4.29
CA SER A 83 -4.50 2.40 3.25
C SER A 83 -5.61 1.54 3.85
N ASP A 84 -6.32 0.81 2.99
CA ASP A 84 -7.31 -0.18 3.42
C ASP A 84 -6.73 -1.27 4.33
N VAL A 85 -5.43 -1.58 4.18
CA VAL A 85 -4.74 -2.53 5.08
C VAL A 85 -4.78 -2.01 6.52
N GLY A 86 -4.49 -0.73 6.73
CA GLY A 86 -4.57 -0.12 8.05
C GLY A 86 -5.98 -0.18 8.63
N ALA A 87 -7.01 0.07 7.82
CA ALA A 87 -8.40 -0.05 8.25
C ALA A 87 -8.74 -1.49 8.65
N ALA A 88 -8.26 -2.49 7.89
CA ALA A 88 -8.44 -3.89 8.22
C ALA A 88 -7.80 -4.25 9.57
N TRP A 89 -6.57 -3.79 9.81
CA TRP A 89 -5.88 -4.03 11.08
C TRP A 89 -6.60 -3.36 12.25
N SER A 90 -7.05 -2.12 12.07
CA SER A 90 -7.79 -1.39 13.12
C SER A 90 -9.11 -2.06 13.48
N ALA A 91 -9.71 -2.76 12.54
CA ALA A 91 -10.95 -3.53 12.77
C ALA A 91 -10.69 -4.92 13.37
N GLY A 92 -9.43 -5.27 13.65
CA GLY A 92 -9.08 -6.54 14.29
C GLY A 92 -8.82 -7.70 13.34
N ASN A 93 -8.68 -7.45 12.05
CA ASN A 93 -8.37 -8.50 11.08
C ASN A 93 -6.89 -8.89 11.18
N ASP A 94 -6.63 -10.19 11.27
CA ASP A 94 -5.29 -10.76 11.33
C ASP A 94 -4.84 -11.12 9.92
N VAL A 95 -4.37 -10.13 9.17
CA VAL A 95 -3.88 -10.30 7.81
C VAL A 95 -2.50 -9.67 7.67
N LYS A 96 -1.66 -10.30 6.85
CA LYS A 96 -0.41 -9.69 6.40
C LYS A 96 -0.74 -8.71 5.30
N GLY A 97 -0.08 -7.58 5.25
CA GLY A 97 -0.41 -6.52 4.33
C GLY A 97 0.77 -5.95 3.57
N ALA A 98 0.47 -5.44 2.38
CA ALA A 98 1.39 -4.65 1.57
C ALA A 98 0.61 -3.61 0.78
N LEU A 99 1.31 -2.59 0.29
CA LEU A 99 0.72 -1.48 -0.45
C LEU A 99 1.62 -1.16 -1.63
N ILE A 100 1.03 -1.13 -2.82
CA ILE A 100 1.70 -0.70 -4.05
C ILE A 100 0.83 0.28 -4.82
N GLY A 101 1.43 0.99 -5.75
CA GLY A 101 0.70 1.83 -6.69
C GLY A 101 1.60 2.66 -7.59
N PRO A 102 1.01 3.40 -8.53
CA PRO A 102 1.77 4.34 -9.33
C PRO A 102 2.18 5.56 -8.50
N GLY A 103 3.33 6.14 -8.82
CA GLY A 103 3.75 7.39 -8.22
C GLY A 103 2.87 8.55 -8.70
N VAL A 104 2.34 9.32 -7.78
CA VAL A 104 1.44 10.43 -8.09
C VAL A 104 1.86 11.67 -7.32
N HIS A 105 2.09 12.76 -8.05
CA HIS A 105 2.26 14.09 -7.46
C HIS A 105 0.91 14.63 -7.00
N ALA A 106 0.92 15.38 -5.91
CA ALA A 106 -0.25 16.11 -5.46
C ALA A 106 -1.51 15.22 -5.42
N SER A 107 -1.39 14.07 -4.75
CA SER A 107 -2.53 13.18 -4.52
C SER A 107 -3.69 13.94 -3.86
N HIS A 108 -4.90 13.43 -3.99
CA HIS A 108 -6.14 14.06 -3.49
C HIS A 108 -6.48 15.38 -4.19
N GLY A 109 -6.04 15.57 -5.44
CA GLY A 109 -6.44 16.69 -6.28
C GLY A 109 -5.77 18.02 -5.96
N MET A 110 -4.68 17.97 -5.30
CA MET A 110 -3.90 19.17 -4.95
C MET A 110 -3.16 19.79 -6.11
#